data_14d01909838e52c616f712db6e3a7e22
#
_entry.id   14d01909838e52c616f712db6e3a7e22
#
_cell.length_a   1.000
_cell.length_b   1.000
_cell.length_c   1.000
_cell.angle_alpha   90.00
_cell.angle_beta   90.00
_cell.angle_gamma   90.00
#
_symmetry.space_group_name_H-M   'P 1'
#
loop_
_entity.id
_entity.type
_entity.pdbx_description
1 polymer ?
#
loop_
_entity_poly.entity_id
_entity_poly.type
_entity_poly.pdbx_seq_one_letter_code
_entity_poly.pdbx_strand_id
1 'polypeptide(L)'
;MKRKVLRTFAMTMLTVFSMNLQVSAREIPLVYNTESSVTPFEVCLPSLKELPVIEKLPDPFAWSDGSGRSTLFEDWSRRRMEIGAEIQHYEIGEKPARPDSITADFSDDTLTVWINVNGEQLILKSHVIIPEGEGPFPAVIGIGRGSGSLPAELFSSRDIAQVTFNFAQVMAWQQKRGEEPINRLYPDLVHMGAYSAWSWGVSRLIDGLELVADKLPVDLQRLAITGCSFAGKMALFAAAFDERIALTIAQESGGGGAAAWRVSETLGEVETLGRTNFVWFMEKLSQFSDDVNKLPYDHHELMAMVAPRALLVLGNPDFEWLAEESGFISSKAAKRVWETFGIEDRFGFSIVADHGHCMLPDVQRPEVEAFIDKFLMGDKTANTIVEIHPYSEEKVASWMDW
;
A
#
# COMPACT_ATOMS: atom_id res chain seq x y z
N MET A 1 83.84 -47.69 -5.71
CA MET A 1 82.42 -48.03 -5.89
C MET A 1 81.58 -47.11 -5.03
N LYS A 2 80.97 -46.04 -5.64
CA LYS A 2 80.09 -45.08 -4.92
C LYS A 2 78.67 -45.30 -5.38
N ARG A 3 77.80 -45.75 -4.48
CA ARG A 3 76.35 -45.90 -4.71
C ARG A 3 75.67 -44.54 -4.60
N LYS A 4 75.04 -44.07 -5.68
CA LYS A 4 74.16 -42.94 -5.67
C LYS A 4 72.76 -43.37 -5.20
N VAL A 5 72.26 -42.70 -4.16
CA VAL A 5 70.89 -42.84 -3.67
C VAL A 5 70.03 -41.81 -4.36
N LEU A 6 69.05 -42.21 -5.16
CA LEU A 6 68.06 -41.35 -5.80
C LEU A 6 66.91 -41.13 -4.79
N ARG A 7 66.70 -39.90 -4.38
CA ARG A 7 65.52 -39.52 -3.60
C ARG A 7 64.46 -39.02 -4.54
N THR A 8 63.34 -39.76 -4.62
CA THR A 8 62.13 -39.41 -5.35
C THR A 8 61.27 -38.49 -4.44
N PHE A 9 61.08 -37.23 -4.87
CA PHE A 9 60.11 -36.35 -4.22
C PHE A 9 58.75 -36.59 -4.84
N ALA A 10 57.77 -37.12 -4.06
CA ALA A 10 56.37 -37.19 -4.42
C ALA A 10 55.71 -35.85 -4.06
N MET A 11 55.30 -35.10 -5.08
CA MET A 11 54.57 -33.85 -4.95
C MET A 11 53.06 -34.15 -4.92
N THR A 12 52.48 -34.11 -3.74
CA THR A 12 51.02 -34.30 -3.56
C THR A 12 50.33 -32.98 -3.93
N MET A 13 49.64 -32.95 -5.06
CA MET A 13 48.77 -31.84 -5.45
C MET A 13 47.47 -31.93 -4.61
N LEU A 14 47.31 -30.98 -3.70
CA LEU A 14 46.07 -30.79 -2.98
C LEU A 14 45.13 -29.95 -3.89
N THR A 15 44.15 -30.61 -4.51
CA THR A 15 43.08 -29.95 -5.26
C THR A 15 42.07 -29.40 -4.26
N VAL A 16 42.10 -28.11 -4.01
CA VAL A 16 41.07 -27.40 -3.23
C VAL A 16 39.84 -27.28 -4.12
N PHE A 17 38.81 -28.07 -3.88
CA PHE A 17 37.48 -27.88 -4.45
C PHE A 17 36.83 -26.72 -3.73
N SER A 18 36.84 -25.53 -4.36
CA SER A 18 35.98 -24.40 -3.95
C SER A 18 34.54 -24.76 -4.30
N MET A 19 33.79 -25.26 -3.33
CA MET A 19 32.32 -25.28 -3.44
C MET A 19 31.83 -23.82 -3.43
N ASN A 20 31.54 -23.27 -4.61
CA ASN A 20 30.71 -22.09 -4.73
C ASN A 20 29.30 -22.48 -4.28
N LEU A 21 28.96 -22.25 -3.02
CA LEU A 21 27.59 -22.15 -2.59
C LEU A 21 27.01 -20.92 -3.28
N GLN A 22 26.37 -21.11 -4.43
CA GLN A 22 25.41 -20.16 -4.94
C GLN A 22 24.23 -20.21 -3.96
N VAL A 23 24.22 -19.28 -2.99
CA VAL A 23 23.01 -18.94 -2.27
C VAL A 23 22.12 -18.30 -3.34
N SER A 24 21.15 -19.05 -3.85
CA SER A 24 20.10 -18.50 -4.68
C SER A 24 19.42 -17.41 -3.84
N ALA A 25 19.60 -16.16 -4.20
CA ALA A 25 18.83 -15.08 -3.59
C ALA A 25 17.35 -15.45 -3.73
N ARG A 26 16.65 -15.56 -2.61
CA ARG A 26 15.23 -15.88 -2.60
C ARG A 26 14.51 -14.76 -3.35
N GLU A 27 13.79 -15.09 -4.41
CA GLU A 27 13.04 -14.11 -5.18
C GLU A 27 12.00 -13.43 -4.28
N ILE A 28 12.03 -12.10 -4.21
CA ILE A 28 11.08 -11.32 -3.42
C ILE A 28 9.72 -11.39 -4.11
N PRO A 29 8.66 -11.90 -3.45
CA PRO A 29 7.35 -12.06 -4.06
C PRO A 29 6.76 -10.69 -4.46
N LEU A 30 5.92 -10.69 -5.50
CA LEU A 30 5.14 -9.50 -5.86
C LEU A 30 3.89 -9.37 -4.98
N VAL A 31 3.29 -10.49 -4.56
CA VAL A 31 2.02 -10.50 -3.86
C VAL A 31 1.97 -11.69 -2.89
N TYR A 32 1.13 -11.62 -1.89
CA TYR A 32 0.89 -12.68 -0.92
C TYR A 32 -0.55 -13.21 -1.03
N ASN A 33 -0.79 -14.41 -0.50
CA ASN A 33 -2.10 -15.07 -0.52
C ASN A 33 -2.94 -14.76 0.72
N THR A 34 -2.46 -13.88 1.60
CA THR A 34 -3.10 -13.57 2.88
C THR A 34 -3.32 -12.08 3.01
N GLU A 35 -4.36 -11.69 3.75
CA GLU A 35 -4.70 -10.30 4.02
C GLU A 35 -3.55 -9.54 4.68
N SER A 36 -2.94 -10.13 5.68
CA SER A 36 -1.70 -9.63 6.29
C SER A 36 -0.92 -10.76 6.93
N SER A 37 0.42 -10.64 6.98
CA SER A 37 1.26 -11.51 7.76
C SER A 37 1.18 -11.10 9.23
N VAL A 38 0.29 -11.73 10.00
CA VAL A 38 0.22 -11.48 11.44
C VAL A 38 1.35 -12.23 12.13
N THR A 39 2.34 -11.51 12.62
CA THR A 39 3.24 -12.03 13.65
C THR A 39 2.75 -11.52 14.99
N PRO A 40 2.44 -12.38 15.96
CA PRO A 40 1.95 -11.94 17.25
C PRO A 40 3.12 -11.47 18.11
N PHE A 41 3.45 -10.20 18.04
CA PHE A 41 4.31 -9.56 19.01
C PHE A 41 3.67 -8.23 19.44
N GLU A 42 3.96 -7.84 20.67
CA GLU A 42 3.46 -6.60 21.24
C GLU A 42 4.28 -5.42 20.68
N VAL A 43 3.59 -4.44 20.11
CA VAL A 43 4.20 -3.19 19.65
C VAL A 43 4.09 -2.16 20.78
N CYS A 44 5.19 -1.46 21.07
CA CYS A 44 5.18 -0.37 22.05
C CYS A 44 4.46 0.85 21.44
N LEU A 45 3.34 1.27 22.05
CA LEU A 45 2.49 2.37 21.59
C LEU A 45 2.34 3.42 22.71
N PRO A 46 3.36 4.27 22.94
CA PRO A 46 3.36 5.23 24.04
C PRO A 46 2.25 6.28 23.90
N SER A 47 1.87 6.90 25.01
CA SER A 47 0.99 8.07 24.98
C SER A 47 1.70 9.28 24.35
N LEU A 48 0.92 10.27 23.86
CA LEU A 48 1.46 11.50 23.25
C LEU A 48 2.57 12.18 24.10
N LYS A 49 2.44 12.13 25.41
CA LYS A 49 3.41 12.77 26.34
C LYS A 49 4.74 12.04 26.39
N GLU A 50 4.75 10.75 26.11
CA GLU A 50 5.92 9.87 26.16
C GLU A 50 6.61 9.75 24.79
N LEU A 51 5.90 10.12 23.70
CA LEU A 51 6.46 10.09 22.36
C LEU A 51 7.62 11.10 22.22
N PRO A 52 8.73 10.69 21.58
CA PRO A 52 9.82 11.59 21.28
C PRO A 52 9.44 12.61 20.21
N VAL A 53 10.17 13.71 20.13
CA VAL A 53 10.10 14.65 19.03
C VAL A 53 11.01 14.19 17.90
N ILE A 54 10.45 14.01 16.71
CA ILE A 54 11.14 13.57 15.48
C ILE A 54 10.93 14.67 14.44
N GLU A 55 11.96 15.49 14.26
CA GLU A 55 11.87 16.69 13.39
C GLU A 55 11.81 16.37 11.89
N LYS A 56 12.44 15.27 11.48
CA LYS A 56 12.48 14.81 10.09
C LYS A 56 11.56 13.63 9.86
N LEU A 57 11.52 13.14 8.63
CA LEU A 57 10.80 11.89 8.34
C LEU A 57 11.46 10.73 9.09
N PRO A 58 10.68 9.91 9.82
CA PRO A 58 11.20 8.73 10.51
C PRO A 58 11.90 7.75 9.57
N ASP A 59 12.89 7.00 10.07
CA ASP A 59 13.54 5.93 9.32
C ASP A 59 12.61 4.70 9.21
N PRO A 60 12.13 4.33 8.01
CA PRO A 60 11.21 3.21 7.82
C PRO A 60 11.83 1.85 8.16
N PHE A 61 13.12 1.79 8.47
CA PHE A 61 13.83 0.58 8.87
C PHE A 61 14.13 0.52 10.38
N ALA A 62 13.86 1.59 11.13
CA ALA A 62 14.06 1.62 12.57
C ALA A 62 12.93 0.89 13.33
N TRP A 63 13.29 0.10 14.35
CA TRP A 63 12.28 -0.57 15.17
C TRP A 63 11.56 0.43 16.08
N SER A 64 10.25 0.25 16.25
CA SER A 64 9.40 1.11 17.09
C SER A 64 9.81 1.13 18.56
N ASP A 65 10.48 0.07 19.03
CA ASP A 65 10.99 -0.04 20.41
C ASP A 65 12.35 0.64 20.63
N GLY A 66 12.94 1.25 19.58
CA GLY A 66 14.25 1.90 19.64
C GLY A 66 15.44 0.93 19.74
N SER A 67 15.23 -0.38 19.58
CA SER A 67 16.30 -1.41 19.71
C SER A 67 17.29 -1.44 18.55
N GLY A 68 17.09 -0.61 17.51
CA GLY A 68 17.94 -0.52 16.32
C GLY A 68 17.15 -0.46 15.03
N ARG A 69 17.76 -0.96 13.94
CA ARG A 69 17.17 -0.97 12.58
C ARG A 69 17.63 -2.21 11.81
N SER A 70 16.86 -2.57 10.77
CA SER A 70 17.26 -3.60 9.81
C SER A 70 16.83 -3.23 8.39
N THR A 71 17.74 -3.42 7.44
CA THR A 71 17.48 -3.26 5.99
C THR A 71 17.34 -4.60 5.27
N LEU A 72 17.24 -5.70 6.02
CA LEU A 72 17.05 -7.03 5.47
C LEU A 72 15.57 -7.24 5.12
N PHE A 73 15.32 -7.80 3.93
CA PHE A 73 13.94 -8.09 3.51
C PHE A 73 13.23 -9.07 4.46
N GLU A 74 13.97 -10.02 5.05
CA GLU A 74 13.44 -10.99 6.00
C GLU A 74 12.84 -10.33 7.25
N ASP A 75 13.34 -9.17 7.64
CA ASP A 75 12.88 -8.41 8.80
C ASP A 75 11.76 -7.42 8.44
N TRP A 76 11.51 -7.19 7.15
CA TRP A 76 10.53 -6.20 6.70
C TRP A 76 9.10 -6.48 7.18
N SER A 77 8.70 -7.75 7.26
CA SER A 77 7.37 -8.10 7.76
C SER A 77 7.15 -7.64 9.21
N ARG A 78 8.18 -7.70 10.06
CA ARG A 78 8.13 -7.16 11.43
C ARG A 78 7.93 -5.65 11.40
N ARG A 79 8.80 -4.91 10.68
CA ARG A 79 8.73 -3.44 10.66
C ARG A 79 7.40 -2.96 10.07
N ARG A 80 6.95 -3.57 8.97
CA ARG A 80 5.66 -3.28 8.36
C ARG A 80 4.49 -3.42 9.35
N MET A 81 4.53 -4.42 10.23
CA MET A 81 3.50 -4.60 11.27
C MET A 81 3.61 -3.56 12.39
N GLU A 82 4.82 -3.15 12.77
CA GLU A 82 5.03 -2.06 13.73
C GLU A 82 4.43 -0.75 13.20
N ILE A 83 4.75 -0.37 11.96
CA ILE A 83 4.17 0.81 11.29
C ILE A 83 2.64 0.70 11.23
N GLY A 84 2.11 -0.46 10.83
CA GLY A 84 0.67 -0.70 10.78
C GLY A 84 -0.01 -0.57 12.15
N ALA A 85 0.63 -1.01 13.23
CA ALA A 85 0.13 -0.86 14.58
C ALA A 85 0.12 0.61 15.03
N GLU A 86 1.19 1.36 14.71
CA GLU A 86 1.29 2.79 15.00
C GLU A 86 0.21 3.59 14.27
N ILE A 87 0.03 3.35 12.95
CA ILE A 87 -1.01 4.00 12.14
C ILE A 87 -2.41 3.68 12.69
N GLN A 88 -2.69 2.43 13.02
CA GLN A 88 -3.98 2.05 13.61
C GLN A 88 -4.19 2.70 14.98
N HIS A 89 -3.16 2.75 15.81
CA HIS A 89 -3.29 3.29 17.17
C HIS A 89 -3.48 4.80 17.19
N TYR A 90 -2.75 5.54 16.35
CA TYR A 90 -2.71 7.00 16.43
C TYR A 90 -3.59 7.70 15.39
N GLU A 91 -3.92 7.06 14.27
CA GLU A 91 -4.51 7.74 13.13
C GLU A 91 -5.88 7.20 12.70
N ILE A 92 -5.99 5.91 12.35
CA ILE A 92 -7.20 5.39 11.69
C ILE A 92 -8.07 4.48 12.56
N GLY A 93 -7.56 4.00 13.69
CA GLY A 93 -8.25 2.99 14.51
C GLY A 93 -8.00 1.56 14.03
N GLU A 94 -8.35 0.62 14.87
CA GLU A 94 -8.15 -0.80 14.60
C GLU A 94 -8.96 -1.26 13.38
N LYS A 95 -8.30 -1.92 12.44
CA LYS A 95 -8.96 -2.66 11.36
C LYS A 95 -9.35 -4.04 11.89
N PRO A 96 -10.65 -4.36 11.95
CA PRO A 96 -11.08 -5.66 12.45
C PRO A 96 -10.49 -6.82 11.64
N ALA A 97 -10.19 -7.93 12.32
CA ALA A 97 -9.76 -9.16 11.68
C ALA A 97 -10.83 -9.73 10.73
N ARG A 98 -10.41 -10.66 9.87
CA ARG A 98 -11.31 -11.40 9.00
C ARG A 98 -12.33 -12.16 9.88
N PRO A 99 -13.66 -11.99 9.68
CA PRO A 99 -14.69 -12.74 10.38
C PRO A 99 -14.68 -14.23 10.01
N ASP A 100 -15.07 -15.09 10.94
CA ASP A 100 -15.17 -16.53 10.70
C ASP A 100 -16.31 -16.91 9.73
N SER A 101 -17.37 -16.09 9.67
CA SER A 101 -18.55 -16.35 8.83
C SER A 101 -18.66 -15.35 7.69
N ILE A 102 -18.13 -15.74 6.54
CA ILE A 102 -18.26 -15.02 5.27
C ILE A 102 -18.76 -16.00 4.22
N THR A 103 -19.79 -15.61 3.46
CA THR A 103 -20.26 -16.34 2.28
C THR A 103 -20.40 -15.38 1.11
N ALA A 104 -20.30 -15.90 -0.11
CA ALA A 104 -20.45 -15.07 -1.30
C ALA A 104 -21.20 -15.83 -2.41
N ASP A 105 -21.82 -15.06 -3.30
CA ASP A 105 -22.36 -15.55 -4.56
C ASP A 105 -22.10 -14.56 -5.67
N PHE A 106 -21.96 -15.06 -6.89
CA PHE A 106 -21.84 -14.25 -8.08
C PHE A 106 -22.97 -14.60 -9.07
N SER A 107 -23.81 -13.62 -9.39
CA SER A 107 -24.91 -13.75 -10.34
C SER A 107 -25.29 -12.38 -10.92
N ASP A 108 -25.71 -12.35 -12.17
CA ASP A 108 -26.14 -11.14 -12.89
C ASP A 108 -25.12 -9.98 -12.74
N ASP A 109 -23.85 -10.27 -13.04
CA ASP A 109 -22.72 -9.34 -12.95
C ASP A 109 -22.54 -8.69 -11.55
N THR A 110 -23.10 -9.31 -10.53
CA THR A 110 -23.04 -8.82 -9.15
C THR A 110 -22.41 -9.85 -8.23
N LEU A 111 -21.29 -9.48 -7.62
CA LEU A 111 -20.73 -10.18 -6.48
C LEU A 111 -21.43 -9.70 -5.22
N THR A 112 -22.07 -10.61 -4.49
CA THR A 112 -22.66 -10.36 -3.20
C THR A 112 -21.90 -11.10 -2.12
N VAL A 113 -21.46 -10.38 -1.08
CA VAL A 113 -20.71 -10.95 0.06
C VAL A 113 -21.52 -10.71 1.33
N TRP A 114 -21.86 -11.78 2.03
CA TRP A 114 -22.55 -11.74 3.33
C TRP A 114 -21.53 -11.97 4.44
N ILE A 115 -21.43 -11.03 5.35
CA ILE A 115 -20.46 -11.02 6.44
C ILE A 115 -21.24 -11.02 7.75
N ASN A 116 -21.04 -12.05 8.59
CA ASN A 116 -21.75 -12.19 9.84
C ASN A 116 -20.76 -12.12 11.02
N VAL A 117 -21.07 -11.26 11.98
CA VAL A 117 -20.30 -11.07 13.22
C VAL A 117 -21.29 -10.91 14.37
N ASN A 118 -21.14 -11.72 15.42
CA ASN A 118 -21.97 -11.63 16.63
C ASN A 118 -23.50 -11.61 16.40
N GLY A 119 -23.96 -12.27 15.34
CA GLY A 119 -25.40 -12.31 14.98
C GLY A 119 -25.88 -11.15 14.11
N GLU A 120 -25.07 -10.16 13.89
CA GLU A 120 -25.30 -9.06 12.96
C GLU A 120 -24.77 -9.38 11.58
N GLN A 121 -25.37 -8.81 10.54
CA GLN A 121 -24.98 -9.03 9.15
C GLN A 121 -24.70 -7.71 8.41
N LEU A 122 -23.60 -7.69 7.65
CA LEU A 122 -23.31 -6.66 6.65
C LEU A 122 -23.25 -7.34 5.28
N ILE A 123 -23.80 -6.68 4.26
CA ILE A 123 -23.83 -7.20 2.88
C ILE A 123 -23.09 -6.20 1.99
N LEU A 124 -22.06 -6.70 1.28
CA LEU A 124 -21.40 -5.97 0.20
C LEU A 124 -21.96 -6.44 -1.14
N LYS A 125 -22.27 -5.50 -2.02
CA LYS A 125 -22.65 -5.77 -3.41
C LYS A 125 -21.75 -4.98 -4.34
N SER A 126 -21.09 -5.68 -5.24
CA SER A 126 -20.14 -5.11 -6.18
C SER A 126 -20.52 -5.52 -7.60
N HIS A 127 -20.71 -4.53 -8.46
CA HIS A 127 -20.84 -4.79 -9.88
C HIS A 127 -19.48 -5.17 -10.46
N VAL A 128 -19.43 -6.21 -11.26
CA VAL A 128 -18.21 -6.74 -11.90
C VAL A 128 -18.40 -6.75 -13.41
N ILE A 129 -17.51 -6.09 -14.11
CA ILE A 129 -17.41 -6.17 -15.57
C ILE A 129 -16.36 -7.22 -15.88
N ILE A 130 -16.76 -8.32 -16.53
CA ILE A 130 -15.89 -9.44 -16.89
C ILE A 130 -15.57 -9.33 -18.37
N PRO A 131 -14.30 -9.47 -18.78
CA PRO A 131 -13.93 -9.58 -20.19
C PRO A 131 -14.54 -10.83 -20.85
N GLU A 132 -14.66 -10.81 -22.17
CA GLU A 132 -15.03 -12.00 -22.94
C GLU A 132 -13.89 -13.04 -22.92
N GLY A 133 -14.21 -14.33 -22.80
CA GLY A 133 -13.23 -15.42 -22.83
C GLY A 133 -13.30 -16.33 -21.61
N GLU A 134 -12.29 -17.19 -21.46
CA GLU A 134 -12.30 -18.25 -20.42
C GLU A 134 -11.60 -17.81 -19.12
N GLY A 135 -10.76 -16.77 -19.10
CA GLY A 135 -9.98 -16.33 -17.93
C GLY A 135 -8.90 -17.36 -17.50
N PRO A 136 -8.35 -17.28 -16.26
CA PRO A 136 -8.64 -16.25 -15.27
C PRO A 136 -8.07 -14.88 -15.65
N PHE A 137 -8.87 -13.85 -15.46
CA PHE A 137 -8.52 -12.49 -15.81
C PHE A 137 -7.87 -11.75 -14.63
N PRO A 138 -6.85 -10.90 -14.84
CA PRO A 138 -6.49 -9.90 -13.86
C PRO A 138 -7.69 -9.04 -13.50
N ALA A 139 -7.69 -8.41 -12.32
CA ALA A 139 -8.79 -7.55 -11.95
C ALA A 139 -8.30 -6.24 -11.31
N VAL A 140 -9.08 -5.17 -11.52
CA VAL A 140 -8.93 -3.91 -10.80
C VAL A 140 -10.13 -3.68 -9.91
N ILE A 141 -9.88 -3.36 -8.64
CA ILE A 141 -10.88 -2.88 -7.71
C ILE A 141 -10.88 -1.36 -7.80
N GLY A 142 -11.90 -0.80 -8.43
CA GLY A 142 -12.07 0.64 -8.51
C GLY A 142 -12.98 1.16 -7.41
N ILE A 143 -12.54 2.20 -6.70
CA ILE A 143 -13.30 2.80 -5.62
C ILE A 143 -14.38 3.72 -6.19
N GLY A 144 -15.64 3.40 -5.89
CA GLY A 144 -16.82 4.12 -6.38
C GLY A 144 -17.27 3.75 -7.80
N ARG A 145 -16.36 3.36 -8.69
CA ARG A 145 -16.60 2.84 -10.05
C ARG A 145 -15.59 1.76 -10.37
N GLY A 146 -15.86 0.85 -11.31
CA GLY A 146 -15.02 -0.30 -11.61
C GLY A 146 -13.55 0.02 -11.96
N SER A 147 -13.30 1.17 -12.59
CA SER A 147 -11.96 1.68 -12.90
C SER A 147 -11.48 2.81 -11.98
N GLY A 148 -12.19 3.09 -10.88
CA GLY A 148 -11.94 4.29 -10.07
C GLY A 148 -12.09 5.57 -10.88
N SER A 149 -11.11 6.47 -10.82
CA SER A 149 -11.04 7.70 -11.63
C SER A 149 -10.36 7.50 -12.98
N LEU A 150 -9.65 6.39 -13.17
CA LEU A 150 -8.93 6.12 -14.41
C LEU A 150 -9.88 5.78 -15.56
N PRO A 151 -9.49 6.10 -16.82
CA PRO A 151 -10.24 5.70 -18.00
C PRO A 151 -10.45 4.19 -18.06
N ALA A 152 -11.71 3.75 -18.22
CA ALA A 152 -12.07 2.32 -18.19
C ALA A 152 -11.41 1.51 -19.32
N GLU A 153 -11.10 2.14 -20.44
CA GLU A 153 -10.43 1.49 -21.58
C GLU A 153 -8.99 1.07 -21.27
N LEU A 154 -8.32 1.63 -20.27
CA LEU A 154 -7.00 1.14 -19.82
C LEU A 154 -7.06 -0.32 -19.36
N PHE A 155 -8.18 -0.72 -18.82
CA PHE A 155 -8.43 -2.06 -18.30
C PHE A 155 -9.16 -2.94 -19.34
N SER A 156 -10.22 -2.43 -19.96
CA SER A 156 -11.01 -3.22 -20.91
C SER A 156 -10.24 -3.60 -22.19
N SER A 157 -9.30 -2.77 -22.64
CA SER A 157 -8.45 -3.09 -23.79
C SER A 157 -7.39 -4.17 -23.51
N ARG A 158 -7.25 -4.58 -22.26
CA ARG A 158 -6.27 -5.57 -21.77
C ARG A 158 -6.93 -6.80 -21.15
N ASP A 159 -8.22 -6.98 -21.35
CA ASP A 159 -9.00 -8.08 -20.76
C ASP A 159 -8.84 -8.15 -19.23
N ILE A 160 -8.89 -6.98 -18.53
CA ILE A 160 -8.85 -6.87 -17.09
C ILE A 160 -10.27 -6.68 -16.56
N ALA A 161 -10.70 -7.56 -15.66
CA ALA A 161 -12.00 -7.44 -14.99
C ALA A 161 -12.03 -6.19 -14.08
N GLN A 162 -13.19 -5.53 -14.02
CA GLN A 162 -13.36 -4.31 -13.24
C GLN A 162 -14.39 -4.54 -12.13
N VAL A 163 -13.97 -4.41 -10.88
CA VAL A 163 -14.77 -4.67 -9.68
C VAL A 163 -15.03 -3.36 -8.96
N THR A 164 -16.29 -3.00 -8.79
CA THR A 164 -16.66 -1.75 -8.11
C THR A 164 -16.68 -1.93 -6.60
N PHE A 165 -15.90 -1.17 -5.85
CA PHE A 165 -16.04 -1.08 -4.41
C PHE A 165 -16.94 0.08 -4.00
N ASN A 166 -18.12 -0.23 -3.49
CA ASN A 166 -19.05 0.75 -2.92
C ASN A 166 -18.79 0.92 -1.42
N PHE A 167 -17.90 1.84 -1.09
CA PHE A 167 -17.45 2.10 0.27
C PHE A 167 -18.59 2.48 1.25
N ALA A 168 -19.66 3.13 0.74
CA ALA A 168 -20.78 3.56 1.58
C ALA A 168 -21.57 2.38 2.17
N GLN A 169 -21.43 1.17 1.65
CA GLN A 169 -22.03 -0.05 2.25
C GLN A 169 -21.33 -0.44 3.56
N VAL A 170 -20.12 0.07 3.80
CA VAL A 170 -19.35 -0.15 5.03
C VAL A 170 -19.46 1.05 5.95
N MET A 171 -19.14 2.23 5.43
CA MET A 171 -19.16 3.50 6.15
C MET A 171 -19.35 4.65 5.16
N ALA A 172 -20.22 5.60 5.49
CA ALA A 172 -20.47 6.76 4.67
C ALA A 172 -19.25 7.69 4.56
N TRP A 173 -19.17 8.47 3.48
CA TRP A 173 -18.11 9.46 3.28
C TRP A 173 -18.02 10.49 4.41
N GLN A 174 -19.18 10.93 4.92
CA GLN A 174 -19.31 11.71 6.15
C GLN A 174 -19.93 10.83 7.22
N GLN A 175 -19.08 10.00 7.88
CA GLN A 175 -19.56 9.07 8.88
C GLN A 175 -20.25 9.76 10.04
N LYS A 176 -21.27 9.07 10.57
CA LYS A 176 -21.86 9.35 11.87
C LYS A 176 -21.45 8.24 12.83
N ARG A 177 -20.49 8.55 13.70
CA ARG A 177 -19.90 7.55 14.61
C ARG A 177 -20.96 6.81 15.41
N GLY A 178 -20.91 5.49 15.37
CA GLY A 178 -21.88 4.60 16.03
C GLY A 178 -23.13 4.27 15.21
N GLU A 179 -23.40 4.97 14.08
CA GLU A 179 -24.58 4.73 13.23
C GLU A 179 -24.26 3.99 11.93
N GLU A 180 -22.96 3.81 11.60
CA GLU A 180 -22.51 3.23 10.34
C GLU A 180 -22.78 1.70 10.27
N PRO A 181 -22.93 1.12 9.08
CA PRO A 181 -23.15 -0.32 8.93
C PRO A 181 -22.12 -1.18 9.66
N ILE A 182 -20.86 -0.83 9.60
CA ILE A 182 -19.77 -1.55 10.29
C ILE A 182 -19.88 -1.47 11.82
N ASN A 183 -20.43 -0.38 12.38
CA ASN A 183 -20.56 -0.22 13.83
C ASN A 183 -21.57 -1.20 14.44
N ARG A 184 -22.51 -1.76 13.65
CA ARG A 184 -23.39 -2.83 14.11
C ARG A 184 -22.63 -4.13 14.33
N LEU A 185 -21.65 -4.43 13.47
CA LEU A 185 -20.81 -5.62 13.59
C LEU A 185 -19.78 -5.47 14.72
N TYR A 186 -19.24 -4.26 14.88
CA TYR A 186 -18.15 -3.94 15.80
C TYR A 186 -18.49 -2.70 16.65
N PRO A 187 -19.43 -2.83 17.61
CA PRO A 187 -19.90 -1.69 18.42
C PRO A 187 -18.82 -1.09 19.32
N ASP A 188 -17.78 -1.83 19.65
CA ASP A 188 -16.66 -1.36 20.46
C ASP A 188 -15.66 -0.51 19.65
N LEU A 189 -15.75 -0.53 18.31
CA LEU A 189 -14.84 0.21 17.41
C LEU A 189 -15.50 1.48 16.82
N VAL A 190 -16.46 2.09 17.51
CA VAL A 190 -17.16 3.31 17.05
C VAL A 190 -16.23 4.50 16.83
N HIS A 191 -15.05 4.48 17.45
CA HIS A 191 -14.02 5.53 17.31
C HIS A 191 -13.15 5.40 16.06
N MET A 192 -13.24 4.27 15.33
CA MET A 192 -12.42 4.06 14.12
C MET A 192 -12.68 5.13 13.06
N GLY A 193 -11.63 5.48 12.33
CA GLY A 193 -11.71 6.29 11.12
C GLY A 193 -12.25 5.50 9.93
N ALA A 194 -12.76 6.22 8.94
CA ALA A 194 -13.30 5.61 7.74
C ALA A 194 -12.24 4.80 6.96
N TYR A 195 -10.97 5.21 6.96
CA TYR A 195 -9.92 4.47 6.26
C TYR A 195 -9.66 3.08 6.84
N SER A 196 -9.82 2.89 8.15
CA SER A 196 -9.81 1.56 8.75
C SER A 196 -10.99 0.72 8.29
N ALA A 197 -12.21 1.28 8.37
CA ALA A 197 -13.44 0.62 7.96
C ALA A 197 -13.44 0.27 6.45
N TRP A 198 -13.04 1.20 5.60
CA TRP A 198 -13.00 0.98 4.15
C TRP A 198 -11.92 -0.03 3.74
N SER A 199 -10.75 -0.01 4.38
CA SER A 199 -9.73 -1.04 4.16
C SER A 199 -10.24 -2.43 4.55
N TRP A 200 -10.97 -2.54 5.67
CA TRP A 200 -11.65 -3.77 6.03
C TRP A 200 -12.66 -4.20 4.98
N GLY A 201 -13.46 -3.26 4.46
CA GLY A 201 -14.45 -3.53 3.40
C GLY A 201 -13.82 -4.06 2.11
N VAL A 202 -12.69 -3.48 1.68
CA VAL A 202 -11.92 -3.97 0.51
C VAL A 202 -11.44 -5.39 0.77
N SER A 203 -10.90 -5.69 1.95
CA SER A 203 -10.48 -7.05 2.29
C SER A 203 -11.64 -8.04 2.25
N ARG A 204 -12.84 -7.66 2.71
CA ARG A 204 -14.04 -8.52 2.63
C ARG A 204 -14.53 -8.71 1.19
N LEU A 205 -14.35 -7.70 0.34
CA LEU A 205 -14.61 -7.85 -1.10
C LEU A 205 -13.66 -8.87 -1.75
N ILE A 206 -12.36 -8.83 -1.41
CA ILE A 206 -11.38 -9.81 -1.90
C ILE A 206 -11.71 -11.22 -1.38
N ASP A 207 -12.12 -11.36 -0.12
CA ASP A 207 -12.62 -12.65 0.40
C ASP A 207 -13.80 -13.17 -0.42
N GLY A 208 -14.70 -12.28 -0.84
CA GLY A 208 -15.81 -12.63 -1.72
C GLY A 208 -15.35 -13.15 -3.08
N LEU A 209 -14.34 -12.49 -3.69
CA LEU A 209 -13.74 -12.96 -4.95
C LEU A 209 -13.12 -14.36 -4.79
N GLU A 210 -12.43 -14.62 -3.67
CA GLU A 210 -11.87 -15.94 -3.36
C GLU A 210 -12.96 -17.03 -3.27
N LEU A 211 -14.08 -16.71 -2.61
CA LEU A 211 -15.17 -17.65 -2.36
C LEU A 211 -15.98 -18.02 -3.61
N VAL A 212 -15.95 -17.18 -4.64
CA VAL A 212 -16.69 -17.43 -5.90
C VAL A 212 -15.77 -17.72 -7.09
N ALA A 213 -14.52 -18.10 -6.85
CA ALA A 213 -13.52 -18.30 -7.91
C ALA A 213 -13.93 -19.36 -8.96
N ASP A 214 -14.83 -20.27 -8.63
CA ASP A 214 -15.41 -21.25 -9.55
C ASP A 214 -16.48 -20.67 -10.50
N LYS A 215 -17.05 -19.50 -10.15
CA LYS A 215 -18.07 -18.79 -10.94
C LYS A 215 -17.53 -17.53 -11.60
N LEU A 216 -16.57 -16.89 -10.99
CA LEU A 216 -15.99 -15.62 -11.41
C LEU A 216 -14.48 -15.85 -11.71
N PRO A 217 -14.07 -15.96 -12.99
CA PRO A 217 -12.73 -16.34 -13.36
C PRO A 217 -11.73 -15.17 -13.22
N VAL A 218 -11.47 -14.72 -12.00
CA VAL A 218 -10.49 -13.68 -11.66
C VAL A 218 -9.20 -14.30 -11.14
N ASP A 219 -8.06 -13.80 -11.62
CA ASP A 219 -6.74 -14.15 -11.10
C ASP A 219 -6.43 -13.33 -9.84
N LEU A 220 -6.55 -13.96 -8.69
CA LEU A 220 -6.32 -13.33 -7.39
C LEU A 220 -4.85 -12.94 -7.14
N GLN A 221 -3.91 -13.43 -7.96
CA GLN A 221 -2.50 -13.01 -7.89
C GLN A 221 -2.23 -11.73 -8.69
N ARG A 222 -3.20 -11.25 -9.46
CA ARG A 222 -3.11 -10.08 -10.33
C ARG A 222 -4.26 -9.11 -10.04
N LEU A 223 -4.41 -8.75 -8.74
CA LEU A 223 -5.37 -7.74 -8.30
C LEU A 223 -4.73 -6.37 -8.22
N ALA A 224 -5.40 -5.37 -8.77
CA ALA A 224 -5.07 -3.97 -8.56
C ALA A 224 -6.15 -3.25 -7.76
N ILE A 225 -5.77 -2.12 -7.14
CA ILE A 225 -6.72 -1.16 -6.57
C ILE A 225 -6.39 0.25 -7.04
N THR A 226 -7.44 1.05 -7.30
CA THR A 226 -7.26 2.45 -7.71
C THR A 226 -8.38 3.36 -7.24
N GLY A 227 -8.02 4.61 -7.01
CA GLY A 227 -8.91 5.71 -6.65
C GLY A 227 -8.19 7.05 -6.71
N CYS A 228 -8.96 8.13 -6.62
CA CYS A 228 -8.44 9.50 -6.63
C CYS A 228 -8.91 10.30 -5.44
N SER A 229 -8.09 11.28 -4.99
CA SER A 229 -8.40 12.16 -3.87
C SER A 229 -8.63 11.34 -2.59
N PHE A 230 -9.75 11.51 -1.87
CA PHE A 230 -10.07 10.66 -0.71
C PHE A 230 -10.08 9.15 -1.05
N ALA A 231 -10.47 8.79 -2.28
CA ALA A 231 -10.42 7.40 -2.74
C ALA A 231 -8.99 6.98 -3.11
N GLY A 232 -8.10 7.89 -3.46
CA GLY A 232 -6.66 7.65 -3.59
C GLY A 232 -6.01 7.32 -2.24
N LYS A 233 -6.35 8.06 -1.18
CA LYS A 233 -5.99 7.73 0.20
C LYS A 233 -6.52 6.33 0.56
N MET A 234 -7.79 6.04 0.25
CA MET A 234 -8.41 4.73 0.51
C MET A 234 -7.67 3.59 -0.19
N ALA A 235 -7.23 3.79 -1.44
CA ALA A 235 -6.45 2.79 -2.18
C ALA A 235 -5.11 2.51 -1.49
N LEU A 236 -4.41 3.55 -0.99
CA LEU A 236 -3.17 3.39 -0.22
C LEU A 236 -3.39 2.62 1.08
N PHE A 237 -4.38 3.03 1.89
CA PHE A 237 -4.68 2.33 3.15
C PHE A 237 -5.12 0.89 2.90
N ALA A 238 -5.99 0.63 1.93
CA ALA A 238 -6.42 -0.72 1.61
C ALA A 238 -5.23 -1.61 1.22
N ALA A 239 -4.33 -1.12 0.36
CA ALA A 239 -3.13 -1.84 -0.04
C ALA A 239 -2.12 -2.01 1.10
N ALA A 240 -1.95 -1.00 1.96
CA ALA A 240 -1.10 -1.09 3.13
C ALA A 240 -1.55 -2.21 4.10
N PHE A 241 -2.86 -2.42 4.22
CA PHE A 241 -3.47 -3.37 5.15
C PHE A 241 -4.01 -4.66 4.50
N ASP A 242 -3.76 -4.88 3.18
CA ASP A 242 -4.08 -6.14 2.50
C ASP A 242 -3.01 -6.52 1.48
N GLU A 243 -2.24 -7.55 1.79
CA GLU A 243 -1.08 -7.99 0.99
C GLU A 243 -1.47 -8.79 -0.26
N ARG A 244 -2.76 -9.04 -0.50
CA ARG A 244 -3.28 -9.71 -1.71
C ARG A 244 -3.39 -8.76 -2.91
N ILE A 245 -3.20 -7.44 -2.71
CA ILE A 245 -3.25 -6.43 -3.77
C ILE A 245 -1.87 -6.30 -4.40
N ALA A 246 -1.72 -6.72 -5.65
CA ALA A 246 -0.45 -6.74 -6.38
C ALA A 246 -0.02 -5.36 -6.90
N LEU A 247 -0.99 -4.53 -7.32
CA LEU A 247 -0.74 -3.19 -7.86
C LEU A 247 -1.67 -2.16 -7.21
N THR A 248 -1.11 -1.06 -6.75
CA THR A 248 -1.86 0.10 -6.24
C THR A 248 -1.58 1.30 -7.13
N ILE A 249 -2.63 1.97 -7.63
CA ILE A 249 -2.51 3.24 -8.34
C ILE A 249 -3.29 4.28 -7.53
N ALA A 250 -2.56 5.12 -6.80
CA ALA A 250 -3.11 6.16 -5.95
C ALA A 250 -3.00 7.51 -6.66
N GLN A 251 -4.13 8.07 -7.10
CA GLN A 251 -4.17 9.31 -7.82
C GLN A 251 -4.51 10.47 -6.87
N GLU A 252 -3.70 11.54 -6.90
CA GLU A 252 -3.96 12.83 -6.26
C GLU A 252 -4.45 12.70 -4.80
N SER A 253 -3.79 11.83 -4.03
CA SER A 253 -4.23 11.47 -2.69
C SER A 253 -3.92 12.52 -1.62
N GLY A 254 -2.93 13.40 -1.85
CA GLY A 254 -2.66 14.56 -1.02
C GLY A 254 -2.33 14.27 0.45
N GLY A 255 -2.59 15.24 1.33
CA GLY A 255 -2.42 15.12 2.79
C GLY A 255 -3.26 13.99 3.38
N GLY A 256 -2.69 13.17 4.28
CA GLY A 256 -3.34 11.95 4.74
C GLY A 256 -3.41 10.83 3.70
N GLY A 257 -2.70 10.99 2.58
CA GLY A 257 -2.48 10.00 1.55
C GLY A 257 -1.00 9.87 1.24
N ALA A 258 -0.53 10.30 0.06
CA ALA A 258 0.88 10.26 -0.29
C ALA A 258 1.73 11.37 0.35
N ALA A 259 1.13 12.51 0.70
CA ALA A 259 1.85 13.62 1.32
C ALA A 259 2.09 13.38 2.81
N ALA A 260 3.33 13.62 3.26
CA ALA A 260 3.73 13.48 4.65
C ALA A 260 3.17 14.62 5.51
N TRP A 261 2.64 14.31 6.68
CA TRP A 261 2.08 15.30 7.60
C TRP A 261 3.10 16.37 8.01
N ARG A 262 4.33 15.96 8.41
CA ARG A 262 5.40 16.89 8.82
C ARG A 262 5.78 17.87 7.75
N VAL A 263 5.94 17.39 6.52
CA VAL A 263 6.32 18.24 5.39
C VAL A 263 5.19 19.20 5.04
N SER A 264 3.94 18.74 5.06
CA SER A 264 2.77 19.55 4.77
C SER A 264 2.61 20.72 5.73
N GLU A 265 2.96 20.58 7.02
CA GLU A 265 2.92 21.67 8.00
C GLU A 265 3.86 22.85 7.67
N THR A 266 4.87 22.62 6.81
CA THR A 266 5.80 23.68 6.38
C THR A 266 5.40 24.36 5.08
N LEU A 267 4.34 23.88 4.44
CA LEU A 267 3.80 24.44 3.19
C LEU A 267 2.62 25.38 3.48
N GLY A 268 2.17 26.14 2.51
CA GLY A 268 1.13 27.17 2.67
C GLY A 268 -0.28 26.66 2.96
N GLU A 269 -1.24 26.94 2.08
CA GLU A 269 -2.66 26.60 2.26
C GLU A 269 -2.98 25.17 1.79
N VAL A 270 -2.29 24.19 2.38
CA VAL A 270 -2.43 22.76 2.04
C VAL A 270 -3.22 21.99 3.10
N GLU A 271 -3.61 20.75 2.79
CA GLU A 271 -4.14 19.81 3.78
C GLU A 271 -3.01 19.40 4.73
N THR A 272 -3.11 19.85 5.98
CA THR A 272 -2.24 19.46 7.10
C THR A 272 -2.99 18.56 8.05
N LEU A 273 -2.31 17.98 9.04
CA LEU A 273 -2.95 17.16 10.05
C LEU A 273 -4.04 17.93 10.79
N GLY A 274 -3.80 19.20 11.14
CA GLY A 274 -4.79 20.05 11.81
C GLY A 274 -5.94 20.53 10.93
N ARG A 275 -5.83 20.39 9.59
CA ARG A 275 -6.84 20.84 8.61
C ARG A 275 -7.50 19.69 7.86
N THR A 276 -7.21 18.43 8.22
CA THR A 276 -7.81 17.27 7.57
C THR A 276 -9.23 16.99 8.05
N ASN A 277 -9.94 16.12 7.35
CA ASN A 277 -11.29 15.70 7.74
C ASN A 277 -11.24 14.55 8.75
N PHE A 278 -11.37 14.85 10.04
CA PHE A 278 -11.30 13.86 11.13
C PHE A 278 -12.42 12.81 11.11
N VAL A 279 -13.43 12.91 10.25
CA VAL A 279 -14.38 11.78 10.06
C VAL A 279 -13.75 10.64 9.27
N TRP A 280 -12.70 10.91 8.47
CA TRP A 280 -11.96 9.87 7.76
C TRP A 280 -10.92 9.16 8.64
N PHE A 281 -10.47 9.86 9.68
CA PHE A 281 -9.51 9.39 10.67
C PHE A 281 -10.18 9.22 12.05
N MET A 282 -9.43 8.84 13.06
CA MET A 282 -9.92 8.95 14.44
C MET A 282 -9.95 10.41 14.89
N GLU A 283 -10.93 10.78 15.71
CA GLU A 283 -10.92 12.11 16.36
C GLU A 283 -9.66 12.34 17.21
N LYS A 284 -9.14 11.26 17.81
CA LYS A 284 -7.92 11.24 18.61
C LYS A 284 -6.69 11.72 17.80
N LEU A 285 -6.66 11.59 16.48
CA LEU A 285 -5.57 12.09 15.65
C LEU A 285 -5.37 13.61 15.85
N SER A 286 -6.44 14.35 16.14
CA SER A 286 -6.39 15.80 16.38
C SER A 286 -5.44 16.22 17.50
N GLN A 287 -5.07 15.30 18.42
CA GLN A 287 -4.09 15.58 19.48
C GLN A 287 -2.69 15.93 18.93
N PHE A 288 -2.40 15.57 17.68
CA PHE A 288 -1.14 15.87 17.01
C PHE A 288 -1.18 17.14 16.16
N SER A 289 -2.31 17.87 16.13
CA SER A 289 -2.46 19.05 15.26
C SER A 289 -1.42 20.14 15.51
N ASP A 290 -0.98 20.31 16.75
CA ASP A 290 0.09 21.25 17.15
C ASP A 290 1.42 20.55 17.46
N ASP A 291 1.48 19.22 17.37
CA ASP A 291 2.59 18.38 17.80
C ASP A 291 2.89 17.28 16.73
N VAL A 292 2.77 17.61 15.46
CA VAL A 292 2.96 16.64 14.34
C VAL A 292 4.31 15.90 14.44
N ASN A 293 5.34 16.57 14.96
CA ASN A 293 6.67 15.98 15.15
C ASN A 293 6.72 14.89 16.24
N LYS A 294 5.62 14.65 16.94
CA LYS A 294 5.50 13.54 17.89
C LYS A 294 4.88 12.29 17.31
N LEU A 295 4.35 12.31 16.08
CA LEU A 295 3.96 11.06 15.42
C LEU A 295 5.18 10.15 15.28
N PRO A 296 5.10 8.86 15.65
CA PRO A 296 6.24 7.96 15.51
C PRO A 296 6.48 7.50 14.07
N TYR A 297 5.57 7.79 13.16
CA TYR A 297 5.59 7.49 11.72
C TYR A 297 5.24 8.73 10.90
N ASP A 298 5.29 8.61 9.57
CA ASP A 298 4.67 9.53 8.63
C ASP A 298 4.25 8.79 7.35
N HIS A 299 3.58 9.47 6.41
CA HIS A 299 2.89 8.83 5.29
C HIS A 299 3.81 8.19 4.23
N HIS A 300 5.10 8.53 4.19
CA HIS A 300 6.07 7.74 3.44
C HIS A 300 6.14 6.28 3.97
N GLU A 301 5.91 6.05 5.26
CA GLU A 301 5.86 4.71 5.84
C GLU A 301 4.51 4.01 5.55
N LEU A 302 3.39 4.75 5.45
CA LEU A 302 2.14 4.19 4.92
C LEU A 302 2.35 3.65 3.49
N MET A 303 2.99 4.44 2.61
CA MET A 303 3.35 3.98 1.27
C MET A 303 4.31 2.78 1.33
N ALA A 304 5.33 2.83 2.18
CA ALA A 304 6.30 1.75 2.36
C ALA A 304 5.65 0.41 2.78
N MET A 305 4.55 0.43 3.54
CA MET A 305 3.79 -0.79 3.87
C MET A 305 3.27 -1.53 2.63
N VAL A 306 3.17 -0.88 1.46
CA VAL A 306 2.81 -1.56 0.21
C VAL A 306 3.95 -2.47 -0.29
N ALA A 307 5.22 -2.16 0.03
CA ALA A 307 6.35 -3.01 -0.35
C ALA A 307 6.18 -4.45 0.20
N PRO A 308 6.53 -5.47 -0.59
CA PRO A 308 7.29 -5.44 -1.85
C PRO A 308 6.40 -5.36 -3.11
N ARG A 309 5.11 -5.08 -2.98
CA ARG A 309 4.12 -5.00 -4.05
C ARG A 309 4.28 -3.72 -4.86
N ALA A 310 3.58 -3.60 -5.98
CA ALA A 310 3.73 -2.45 -6.86
C ALA A 310 2.87 -1.26 -6.40
N LEU A 311 3.44 -0.05 -6.46
CA LEU A 311 2.77 1.21 -6.16
C LEU A 311 3.14 2.27 -7.19
N LEU A 312 2.13 2.89 -7.78
CA LEU A 312 2.23 4.09 -8.60
C LEU A 312 1.45 5.23 -7.94
N VAL A 313 2.14 6.33 -7.66
CA VAL A 313 1.55 7.56 -7.12
C VAL A 313 1.45 8.60 -8.23
N LEU A 314 0.25 9.14 -8.45
CA LEU A 314 0.01 10.21 -9.41
C LEU A 314 -0.37 11.48 -8.66
N GLY A 315 0.22 12.61 -9.02
CA GLY A 315 -0.01 13.90 -8.37
C GLY A 315 -0.30 15.02 -9.36
N ASN A 316 -0.87 16.11 -8.85
CA ASN A 316 -1.26 17.31 -9.62
C ASN A 316 -0.99 18.57 -8.82
N PRO A 317 0.07 19.33 -9.12
CA PRO A 317 0.46 20.51 -8.35
C PRO A 317 -0.44 21.73 -8.59
N ASP A 318 -1.37 21.68 -9.56
CA ASP A 318 -2.34 22.77 -9.79
C ASP A 318 -3.36 22.90 -8.66
N PHE A 319 -3.48 21.87 -7.82
CA PHE A 319 -4.39 21.87 -6.67
C PHE A 319 -3.60 21.97 -5.37
N GLU A 320 -3.39 23.19 -4.89
CA GLU A 320 -2.54 23.51 -3.74
C GLU A 320 -2.85 22.64 -2.50
N TRP A 321 -4.16 22.38 -2.21
CA TRP A 321 -4.55 21.59 -1.04
C TRP A 321 -3.99 20.17 -1.02
N LEU A 322 -3.57 19.61 -2.18
CA LEU A 322 -2.98 18.27 -2.25
C LEU A 322 -1.57 18.18 -1.65
N ALA A 323 -0.90 19.33 -1.42
CA ALA A 323 0.46 19.36 -0.87
C ALA A 323 1.48 18.53 -1.69
N GLU A 324 1.49 18.68 -3.01
CA GLU A 324 2.26 17.79 -3.90
C GLU A 324 3.78 17.89 -3.70
N GLU A 325 4.31 19.00 -3.19
CA GLU A 325 5.71 19.06 -2.77
C GLU A 325 5.98 18.10 -1.59
N SER A 326 5.05 18.01 -0.65
CA SER A 326 5.11 17.02 0.43
C SER A 326 4.95 15.60 -0.12
N GLY A 327 4.06 15.40 -1.09
CA GLY A 327 3.88 14.14 -1.80
C GLY A 327 5.16 13.67 -2.51
N PHE A 328 5.89 14.59 -3.15
CA PHE A 328 7.20 14.33 -3.75
C PHE A 328 8.22 13.87 -2.72
N ILE A 329 8.41 14.63 -1.64
CA ILE A 329 9.39 14.30 -0.59
C ILE A 329 9.06 12.96 0.05
N SER A 330 7.80 12.75 0.37
CA SER A 330 7.28 11.50 0.93
C SER A 330 7.48 10.30 -0.01
N SER A 331 7.23 10.47 -1.32
CA SER A 331 7.45 9.42 -2.33
C SER A 331 8.93 9.07 -2.46
N LYS A 332 9.83 10.06 -2.44
CA LYS A 332 11.29 9.82 -2.42
C LYS A 332 11.72 9.03 -1.19
N ALA A 333 11.17 9.35 -0.02
CA ALA A 333 11.45 8.63 1.23
C ALA A 333 10.92 7.18 1.17
N ALA A 334 9.67 6.98 0.72
CA ALA A 334 9.08 5.66 0.56
C ALA A 334 9.86 4.79 -0.44
N LYS A 335 10.29 5.35 -1.58
CA LYS A 335 11.03 4.65 -2.63
C LYS A 335 12.30 3.97 -2.11
N ARG A 336 12.95 4.54 -1.07
CA ARG A 336 14.12 3.94 -0.43
C ARG A 336 13.90 2.50 0.02
N VAL A 337 12.68 2.13 0.38
CA VAL A 337 12.37 0.76 0.80
C VAL A 337 12.49 -0.21 -0.38
N TRP A 338 11.91 0.13 -1.54
CA TRP A 338 12.04 -0.69 -2.75
C TRP A 338 13.47 -0.72 -3.29
N GLU A 339 14.17 0.42 -3.28
CA GLU A 339 15.59 0.50 -3.66
C GLU A 339 16.47 -0.38 -2.75
N THR A 340 16.24 -0.35 -1.43
CA THR A 340 16.99 -1.15 -0.46
C THR A 340 16.82 -2.65 -0.70
N PHE A 341 15.64 -3.06 -1.18
CA PHE A 341 15.35 -4.47 -1.48
C PHE A 341 15.72 -4.86 -2.92
N GLY A 342 16.21 -3.93 -3.75
CA GLY A 342 16.59 -4.20 -5.15
C GLY A 342 15.39 -4.48 -6.06
N ILE A 343 14.25 -3.85 -5.78
CA ILE A 343 12.99 -3.97 -6.52
C ILE A 343 12.40 -2.59 -6.84
N GLU A 344 13.25 -1.62 -7.11
CA GLU A 344 12.92 -0.22 -7.38
C GLU A 344 11.95 -0.04 -8.56
N ASP A 345 11.87 -1.03 -9.44
CA ASP A 345 10.94 -1.09 -10.56
C ASP A 345 9.49 -1.34 -10.15
N ARG A 346 9.22 -1.57 -8.85
CA ARG A 346 7.87 -1.75 -8.31
C ARG A 346 7.30 -0.48 -7.67
N PHE A 347 8.07 0.61 -7.62
CA PHE A 347 7.59 1.90 -7.13
C PHE A 347 7.87 3.01 -8.13
N GLY A 348 6.82 3.78 -8.47
CA GLY A 348 6.95 4.96 -9.30
C GLY A 348 6.05 6.09 -8.81
N PHE A 349 6.41 7.32 -9.17
CA PHE A 349 5.53 8.46 -8.98
C PHE A 349 5.67 9.46 -10.13
N SER A 350 4.53 10.12 -10.47
CA SER A 350 4.43 11.09 -11.55
C SER A 350 3.55 12.26 -11.09
N ILE A 351 4.14 13.43 -10.95
CA ILE A 351 3.49 14.67 -10.50
C ILE A 351 3.58 15.68 -11.63
N VAL A 352 2.46 15.91 -12.33
CA VAL A 352 2.39 16.79 -13.50
C VAL A 352 1.21 17.75 -13.38
N ALA A 353 1.37 18.93 -13.96
CA ALA A 353 0.37 20.00 -14.00
C ALA A 353 -0.49 19.96 -15.28
N ASP A 354 -1.30 20.98 -15.46
CA ASP A 354 -2.11 21.29 -16.64
C ASP A 354 -3.28 20.30 -16.88
N HIS A 355 -3.88 19.77 -15.78
CA HIS A 355 -5.08 18.93 -15.91
C HIS A 355 -6.07 19.10 -14.74
N GLY A 356 -7.33 18.72 -14.95
CA GLY A 356 -8.36 18.77 -13.91
C GLY A 356 -8.12 17.73 -12.81
N HIS A 357 -8.61 18.03 -11.58
CA HIS A 357 -8.53 17.11 -10.45
C HIS A 357 -9.18 15.75 -10.77
N CYS A 358 -8.48 14.68 -10.46
CA CYS A 358 -8.90 13.30 -10.77
C CYS A 358 -9.03 12.97 -12.26
N MET A 359 -8.40 13.73 -13.14
CA MET A 359 -8.27 13.39 -14.55
C MET A 359 -6.89 12.78 -14.82
N LEU A 360 -6.83 11.77 -15.67
CA LEU A 360 -5.56 11.25 -16.15
C LEU A 360 -5.17 12.00 -17.43
N PRO A 361 -4.14 12.87 -17.41
CA PRO A 361 -3.68 13.55 -18.62
C PRO A 361 -2.90 12.59 -19.52
N ASP A 362 -2.85 12.88 -20.82
CA ASP A 362 -2.16 12.04 -21.82
C ASP A 362 -0.67 11.85 -21.47
N VAL A 363 -0.04 12.81 -20.80
CA VAL A 363 1.37 12.73 -20.41
C VAL A 363 1.63 11.73 -19.30
N GLN A 364 0.66 11.42 -18.42
CA GLN A 364 0.76 10.40 -17.35
C GLN A 364 0.25 9.02 -17.81
N ARG A 365 -0.45 8.96 -18.95
CA ARG A 365 -1.04 7.71 -19.42
C ARG A 365 0.01 6.61 -19.66
N PRO A 366 1.18 6.87 -20.27
CA PRO A 366 2.21 5.83 -20.48
C PRO A 366 2.71 5.19 -19.19
N GLU A 367 2.83 5.96 -18.07
CA GLU A 367 3.26 5.43 -16.78
C GLU A 367 2.22 4.46 -16.20
N VAL A 368 0.93 4.84 -16.26
CA VAL A 368 -0.18 3.99 -15.82
C VAL A 368 -0.23 2.70 -16.65
N GLU A 369 -0.13 2.81 -17.99
CA GLU A 369 -0.11 1.66 -18.90
C GLU A 369 1.07 0.73 -18.59
N ALA A 370 2.27 1.27 -18.38
CA ALA A 370 3.46 0.47 -18.07
C ALA A 370 3.31 -0.33 -16.77
N PHE A 371 2.73 0.27 -15.71
CA PHE A 371 2.47 -0.44 -14.46
C PHE A 371 1.40 -1.52 -14.62
N ILE A 372 0.32 -1.26 -15.35
CA ILE A 372 -0.70 -2.25 -15.67
C ILE A 372 -0.08 -3.40 -16.48
N ASP A 373 0.65 -3.09 -17.54
CA ASP A 373 1.26 -4.08 -18.44
C ASP A 373 2.26 -4.96 -17.68
N LYS A 374 3.08 -4.39 -16.81
CA LYS A 374 4.07 -5.15 -16.05
C LYS A 374 3.44 -6.01 -14.96
N PHE A 375 2.60 -5.43 -14.11
CA PHE A 375 2.19 -6.08 -12.87
C PHE A 375 0.87 -6.84 -12.98
N LEU A 376 0.02 -6.52 -13.96
CA LEU A 376 -1.21 -7.27 -14.22
C LEU A 376 -1.10 -8.17 -15.44
N MET A 377 -0.45 -7.71 -16.52
CA MET A 377 -0.34 -8.49 -17.76
C MET A 377 0.94 -9.32 -17.83
N GLY A 378 1.93 -9.06 -16.94
CA GLY A 378 3.17 -9.82 -16.86
C GLY A 378 4.21 -9.44 -17.92
N ASP A 379 4.09 -8.27 -18.56
CA ASP A 379 5.08 -7.77 -19.50
C ASP A 379 6.33 -7.28 -18.77
N LYS A 380 7.34 -8.13 -18.71
CA LYS A 380 8.64 -7.84 -18.07
C LYS A 380 9.43 -6.74 -18.79
N THR A 381 9.04 -6.35 -20.00
CA THR A 381 9.73 -5.32 -20.79
C THR A 381 9.19 -3.91 -20.55
N ALA A 382 8.02 -3.79 -19.91
CA ALA A 382 7.43 -2.52 -19.56
C ALA A 382 8.32 -1.76 -18.56
N ASN A 383 8.65 -0.49 -18.90
CA ASN A 383 9.49 0.36 -18.06
C ASN A 383 8.66 1.04 -16.98
N THR A 384 8.86 0.65 -15.74
CA THR A 384 8.17 1.19 -14.55
C THR A 384 9.12 1.98 -13.64
N ILE A 385 10.32 2.31 -14.11
CA ILE A 385 11.20 3.27 -13.43
C ILE A 385 10.67 4.68 -13.75
N VAL A 386 9.73 5.14 -12.93
CA VAL A 386 9.01 6.40 -13.10
C VAL A 386 9.30 7.32 -11.92
N GLU A 387 9.84 8.49 -12.23
CA GLU A 387 10.12 9.55 -11.27
C GLU A 387 10.00 10.91 -11.98
N ILE A 388 8.77 11.46 -11.99
CA ILE A 388 8.44 12.69 -12.70
C ILE A 388 7.87 13.70 -11.72
N HIS A 389 8.49 14.87 -11.62
CA HIS A 389 8.07 15.93 -10.70
C HIS A 389 8.69 17.28 -11.07
N PRO A 390 8.10 18.41 -10.67
CA PRO A 390 8.66 19.75 -10.92
C PRO A 390 9.56 20.25 -9.79
N TYR A 391 9.83 19.49 -8.71
CA TYR A 391 10.46 19.95 -7.48
C TYR A 391 11.98 19.72 -7.46
N SER A 392 12.71 20.46 -6.58
CA SER A 392 14.15 20.31 -6.40
C SER A 392 14.49 19.13 -5.46
N GLU A 393 15.45 18.30 -5.89
CA GLU A 393 16.00 17.20 -5.07
C GLU A 393 16.67 17.67 -3.77
N GLU A 394 17.17 18.91 -3.70
CA GLU A 394 17.79 19.46 -2.49
C GLU A 394 16.83 19.48 -1.29
N LYS A 395 15.52 19.62 -1.55
CA LYS A 395 14.49 19.61 -0.49
C LYS A 395 14.40 18.26 0.20
N VAL A 396 14.61 17.17 -0.53
CA VAL A 396 14.56 15.80 0.02
C VAL A 396 15.62 15.60 1.10
N ALA A 397 16.86 16.08 0.85
CA ALA A 397 17.97 15.94 1.79
C ALA A 397 17.74 16.66 3.13
N SER A 398 16.87 17.66 3.19
CA SER A 398 16.52 18.35 4.44
C SER A 398 15.62 17.51 5.34
N TRP A 399 14.89 16.52 4.78
CA TRP A 399 13.91 15.70 5.47
C TRP A 399 14.37 14.29 5.80
N MET A 400 15.45 13.81 5.20
CA MET A 400 16.00 12.47 5.42
C MET A 400 17.47 12.55 5.83
N ASP A 401 17.87 11.83 6.88
CA ASP A 401 19.24 11.69 7.36
C ASP A 401 19.63 10.22 7.65
N TRP A 402 18.81 9.30 7.20
CA TRP A 402 18.94 7.84 7.27
C TRP A 402 19.12 7.16 5.91
#